data_c064d9d64a5b374c531b8f9ad589c67b
#
_entry.id   c064d9d64a5b374c531b8f9ad589c67b
#
_cell.length_a   1.000
_cell.length_b   1.000
_cell.length_c   1.000
_cell.angle_alpha   90.00
_cell.angle_beta   90.00
_cell.angle_gamma   90.00
#
_symmetry.space_group_name_H-M   'P 1'
#
loop_
_entity.id
_entity.type
_entity.pdbx_description
1 polymer ?
#
loop_
_entity_poly.entity_id
_entity_poly.type
_entity_poly.pdbx_seq_one_letter_code
_entity_poly.pdbx_strand_id
1 'polypeptide(L)'
;MIARLVGSEMCIRDSTGADYIATGHYARIECAGDNIQLMRGLDKSKDQSYFLHQVSGIDLNRALFPLGELSKEQVRSIARDNNLINANKKDSVGICFIGKNNYNDFISNFLGKNPGEIVDENGTKLGSHEGLMYFTLGQRQGIGIGGVKGREQASWYVAHKDQNSNQLVVVQGADNDLLFSEGCYLDEMHWINEKLISESDCEVQIRYQSEPVSAKIIQTKQGYKINFSEPISAVTPGQSAVIYQGEVCLGGAVIKERISENYFNWAENRGYNYEVYE
;
A
#
# COMPACT_ATOMS: atom_id res chain seq x y z
N MET A 1 6.05 -8.29 2.13
CA MET A 1 6.03 -9.61 1.47
C MET A 1 6.44 -9.56 -0.01
N ILE A 2 6.31 -8.43 -0.70
CA ILE A 2 6.58 -8.29 -2.15
C ILE A 2 8.06 -8.01 -2.44
N ALA A 3 8.78 -7.29 -1.57
CA ALA A 3 10.23 -7.13 -1.67
C ALA A 3 11.00 -8.46 -1.56
N ARG A 4 10.39 -9.49 -0.99
CA ARG A 4 10.95 -10.85 -0.98
C ARG A 4 10.94 -11.55 -2.34
N LEU A 5 10.08 -11.16 -3.28
CA LEU A 5 10.09 -11.75 -4.63
C LEU A 5 11.37 -11.36 -5.37
N VAL A 6 11.75 -10.07 -5.34
CA VAL A 6 13.02 -9.62 -5.96
C VAL A 6 14.22 -10.17 -5.19
N GLY A 7 14.16 -10.28 -3.86
CA GLY A 7 15.20 -10.94 -3.06
C GLY A 7 15.33 -12.44 -3.37
N SER A 8 14.24 -13.16 -3.60
CA SER A 8 14.25 -14.57 -4.03
C SER A 8 14.85 -14.72 -5.43
N GLU A 9 14.49 -13.84 -6.35
CA GLU A 9 14.99 -13.82 -7.71
C GLU A 9 16.49 -13.51 -7.74
N MET A 10 16.98 -12.61 -6.88
CA MET A 10 18.41 -12.35 -6.72
C MET A 10 19.15 -13.59 -6.19
N CYS A 11 18.60 -14.30 -5.22
CA CYS A 11 19.15 -15.57 -4.74
C CYS A 11 19.20 -16.63 -5.86
N ILE A 12 18.19 -16.71 -6.71
CA ILE A 12 18.16 -17.60 -7.88
C ILE A 12 19.26 -17.21 -8.87
N ARG A 13 19.40 -15.92 -9.19
CA ARG A 13 20.47 -15.40 -10.05
C ARG A 13 21.85 -15.85 -9.52
N ASP A 14 22.11 -15.58 -8.25
CA ASP A 14 23.41 -15.91 -7.64
C ASP A 14 23.66 -17.43 -7.63
N SER A 15 22.63 -18.24 -7.39
CA SER A 15 22.75 -19.69 -7.41
C SER A 15 22.97 -20.27 -8.81
N THR A 16 22.53 -19.57 -9.85
CA THR A 16 22.71 -19.97 -11.26
C THR A 16 23.98 -19.39 -11.89
N GLY A 17 24.66 -18.46 -11.21
CA GLY A 17 25.82 -17.74 -11.73
C GLY A 17 25.49 -16.78 -12.88
N ALA A 18 24.25 -16.30 -12.96
CA ALA A 18 23.83 -15.33 -13.97
C ALA A 18 24.26 -13.90 -13.57
N ASP A 19 24.68 -13.11 -14.56
CA ASP A 19 25.06 -11.70 -14.34
C ASP A 19 23.85 -10.81 -14.08
N TYR A 20 22.73 -11.07 -14.76
CA TYR A 20 21.51 -10.28 -14.70
C TYR A 20 20.28 -11.16 -14.49
N ILE A 21 19.24 -10.54 -13.93
CA ILE A 21 17.90 -11.13 -13.88
C ILE A 21 16.91 -10.25 -14.64
N ALA A 22 16.12 -10.86 -15.55
CA ALA A 22 15.03 -10.16 -16.23
C ALA A 22 13.70 -10.53 -15.60
N THR A 23 12.88 -9.52 -15.29
CA THR A 23 11.55 -9.72 -14.70
C THR A 23 10.46 -8.99 -15.49
N GLY A 24 9.22 -9.45 -15.35
CA GLY A 24 8.07 -8.86 -16.02
C GLY A 24 7.47 -7.63 -15.32
N HIS A 25 8.20 -6.98 -14.42
CA HIS A 25 7.71 -5.77 -13.78
C HIS A 25 7.63 -4.59 -14.75
N TYR A 26 6.54 -3.83 -14.64
CA TYR A 26 6.39 -2.55 -15.34
C TYR A 26 7.07 -1.46 -14.51
N ALA A 27 8.37 -1.39 -14.61
CA ALA A 27 9.23 -0.39 -14.00
C ALA A 27 10.39 -0.12 -14.94
N ARG A 28 11.11 0.98 -14.78
CA ARG A 28 12.30 1.33 -15.58
C ARG A 28 13.50 1.54 -14.68
N ILE A 29 14.67 1.40 -15.24
CA ILE A 29 15.94 1.70 -14.60
C ILE A 29 16.70 2.69 -15.47
N GLU A 30 17.20 3.76 -14.87
CA GLU A 30 18.08 4.72 -15.52
C GLU A 30 19.38 4.86 -14.73
N CYS A 31 20.48 5.04 -15.46
CA CYS A 31 21.78 5.33 -14.85
C CYS A 31 21.95 6.83 -14.70
N ALA A 32 22.15 7.30 -13.48
CA ALA A 32 22.46 8.68 -13.15
C ALA A 32 23.87 8.79 -12.54
N GLY A 33 24.89 8.86 -13.37
CA GLY A 33 26.29 8.72 -12.96
C GLY A 33 26.56 7.31 -12.42
N ASP A 34 27.06 7.22 -11.19
CA ASP A 34 27.32 5.94 -10.52
C ASP A 34 26.10 5.34 -9.82
N ASN A 35 24.98 6.06 -9.79
CA ASN A 35 23.74 5.64 -9.13
C ASN A 35 22.74 5.06 -10.11
N ILE A 36 22.00 4.06 -9.68
CA ILE A 36 20.85 3.49 -10.39
C ILE A 36 19.58 4.13 -9.86
N GLN A 37 18.75 4.66 -10.75
CA GLN A 37 17.44 5.19 -10.42
C GLN A 37 16.35 4.20 -10.83
N LEU A 38 15.48 3.85 -9.88
CA LEU A 38 14.25 3.14 -10.17
C LEU A 38 13.21 4.16 -10.63
N MET A 39 12.69 3.97 -11.83
CA MET A 39 11.71 4.86 -12.44
C MET A 39 10.35 4.18 -12.53
N ARG A 40 9.29 4.99 -12.50
CA ARG A 40 7.94 4.50 -12.83
C ARG A 40 7.91 3.86 -14.21
N GLY A 41 7.08 2.85 -14.39
CA GLY A 41 6.77 2.29 -15.71
C GLY A 41 6.09 3.33 -16.61
N LEU A 42 6.31 3.25 -17.92
CA LEU A 42 5.67 4.14 -18.88
C LEU A 42 4.14 4.03 -18.85
N ASP A 43 3.62 2.83 -18.74
CA ASP A 43 2.18 2.59 -18.52
C ASP A 43 1.84 2.82 -17.04
N LYS A 44 1.36 4.04 -16.73
CA LYS A 44 1.00 4.43 -15.35
C LYS A 44 -0.06 3.52 -14.73
N SER A 45 -0.96 2.96 -15.54
CA SER A 45 -1.99 2.03 -15.06
C SER A 45 -1.44 0.67 -14.65
N LYS A 46 -0.20 0.36 -15.04
CA LYS A 46 0.50 -0.90 -14.77
C LYS A 46 1.80 -0.71 -13.99
N ASP A 47 2.17 0.54 -13.67
CA ASP A 47 3.39 0.83 -12.93
C ASP A 47 3.50 -0.04 -11.65
N GLN A 48 4.65 -0.67 -11.50
CA GLN A 48 4.95 -1.57 -10.39
C GLN A 48 6.19 -1.13 -9.59
N SER A 49 6.70 0.07 -9.84
CA SER A 49 7.80 0.65 -9.05
C SER A 49 7.46 0.71 -7.55
N TYR A 50 6.17 0.89 -7.21
CA TYR A 50 5.66 0.82 -5.85
C TYR A 50 6.08 -0.46 -5.11
N PHE A 51 6.08 -1.61 -5.76
CA PHE A 51 6.45 -2.88 -5.13
C PHE A 51 7.98 -3.09 -5.02
N LEU A 52 8.75 -2.31 -5.74
CA LEU A 52 10.20 -2.42 -5.80
C LEU A 52 10.92 -1.43 -4.86
N HIS A 53 10.19 -0.63 -4.10
CA HIS A 53 10.74 0.43 -3.24
C HIS A 53 11.74 -0.06 -2.16
N GLN A 54 11.73 -1.35 -1.84
CA GLN A 54 12.66 -1.96 -0.86
C GLN A 54 13.86 -2.66 -1.51
N VAL A 55 14.03 -2.55 -2.83
CA VAL A 55 15.19 -3.11 -3.52
C VAL A 55 16.30 -2.08 -3.55
N SER A 56 17.52 -2.50 -3.17
CA SER A 56 18.67 -1.60 -3.17
C SER A 56 19.12 -1.21 -4.59
N GLY A 57 19.73 -0.04 -4.76
CA GLY A 57 20.30 0.37 -6.05
C GLY A 57 21.36 -0.61 -6.56
N ILE A 58 22.10 -1.25 -5.65
CA ILE A 58 23.11 -2.27 -6.00
C ILE A 58 22.43 -3.48 -6.65
N ASP A 59 21.30 -3.93 -6.11
CA ASP A 59 20.55 -5.07 -6.67
C ASP A 59 19.84 -4.69 -7.97
N LEU A 60 19.29 -3.48 -8.05
CA LEU A 60 18.66 -2.95 -9.27
C LEU A 60 19.66 -2.86 -10.43
N ASN A 61 20.95 -2.62 -10.18
CA ASN A 61 21.98 -2.60 -11.21
C ASN A 61 22.14 -3.94 -11.96
N ARG A 62 21.63 -5.02 -11.40
CA ARG A 62 21.63 -6.36 -12.00
C ARG A 62 20.23 -6.84 -12.40
N ALA A 63 19.23 -5.95 -12.40
CA ALA A 63 17.89 -6.24 -12.83
C ALA A 63 17.61 -5.64 -14.21
N LEU A 64 16.80 -6.32 -15.00
CA LEU A 64 16.29 -5.85 -16.29
C LEU A 64 14.77 -5.88 -16.25
N PHE A 65 14.15 -4.80 -16.69
CA PHE A 65 12.69 -4.66 -16.78
C PHE A 65 12.26 -4.43 -18.24
N PRO A 66 12.23 -5.50 -19.09
CA PRO A 66 11.96 -5.35 -20.52
C PRO A 66 10.58 -4.76 -20.85
N LEU A 67 9.64 -4.78 -19.90
CA LEU A 67 8.28 -4.27 -20.10
C LEU A 67 8.12 -2.81 -19.65
N GLY A 68 9.13 -2.20 -19.03
CA GLY A 68 9.04 -0.90 -18.40
C GLY A 68 8.70 0.25 -19.34
N GLU A 69 9.12 0.16 -20.60
CA GLU A 69 8.87 1.17 -21.64
C GLU A 69 7.70 0.83 -22.58
N LEU A 70 6.95 -0.23 -22.28
CA LEU A 70 5.86 -0.70 -23.09
C LEU A 70 4.51 -0.51 -22.39
N SER A 71 3.49 -0.13 -23.15
CA SER A 71 2.12 -0.23 -22.66
C SER A 71 1.67 -1.70 -22.63
N LYS A 72 0.67 -1.99 -21.78
CA LYS A 72 0.09 -3.34 -21.71
C LYS A 72 -0.46 -3.82 -23.07
N GLU A 73 -0.99 -2.91 -23.87
CA GLU A 73 -1.49 -3.21 -25.21
C GLU A 73 -0.37 -3.62 -26.16
N GLN A 74 0.75 -2.89 -26.13
CA GLN A 74 1.94 -3.24 -26.92
C GLN A 74 2.48 -4.61 -26.53
N VAL A 75 2.61 -4.90 -25.23
CA VAL A 75 3.05 -6.22 -24.74
C VAL A 75 2.12 -7.32 -25.23
N ARG A 76 0.81 -7.13 -25.22
CA ARG A 76 -0.16 -8.09 -25.73
C ARG A 76 -0.08 -8.25 -27.26
N SER A 77 0.19 -7.18 -28.00
CA SER A 77 0.41 -7.26 -29.45
C SER A 77 1.63 -8.10 -29.75
N ILE A 78 2.77 -7.79 -29.14
CA ILE A 78 4.01 -8.56 -29.29
C ILE A 78 3.79 -10.04 -28.96
N ALA A 79 3.05 -10.34 -27.89
CA ALA A 79 2.74 -11.70 -27.51
C ALA A 79 1.89 -12.45 -28.55
N ARG A 80 0.91 -11.78 -29.18
CA ARG A 80 0.09 -12.35 -30.27
C ARG A 80 0.93 -12.58 -31.53
N ASP A 81 1.73 -11.60 -31.93
CA ASP A 81 2.57 -11.66 -33.12
C ASP A 81 3.60 -12.81 -33.05
N ASN A 82 4.03 -13.13 -31.82
CA ASN A 82 4.92 -14.25 -31.52
C ASN A 82 4.18 -15.55 -31.16
N ASN A 83 2.85 -15.61 -31.30
CA ASN A 83 2.03 -16.80 -31.03
C ASN A 83 2.21 -17.35 -29.58
N LEU A 84 2.42 -16.48 -28.59
CA LEU A 84 2.57 -16.94 -27.21
C LEU A 84 1.21 -17.41 -26.65
N ILE A 85 1.21 -18.59 -26.03
CA ILE A 85 -0.01 -19.26 -25.50
C ILE A 85 -0.77 -18.36 -24.53
N ASN A 86 -0.06 -17.50 -23.80
CA ASN A 86 -0.63 -16.61 -22.78
C ASN A 86 -1.00 -15.21 -23.27
N ALA A 87 -0.90 -14.93 -24.59
CA ALA A 87 -1.17 -13.61 -25.18
C ALA A 87 -2.55 -13.04 -24.79
N ASN A 88 -3.57 -13.89 -24.68
CA ASN A 88 -4.95 -13.52 -24.33
C ASN A 88 -5.31 -13.79 -22.85
N LYS A 89 -4.34 -14.22 -22.03
CA LYS A 89 -4.60 -14.48 -20.62
C LYS A 89 -4.99 -13.18 -19.92
N LYS A 90 -6.08 -13.21 -19.14
CA LYS A 90 -6.48 -12.08 -18.27
C LYS A 90 -5.39 -11.80 -17.27
N ASP A 91 -5.26 -10.53 -16.87
CA ASP A 91 -4.36 -10.15 -15.80
C ASP A 91 -4.72 -10.92 -14.51
N SER A 92 -3.71 -11.30 -13.76
CA SER A 92 -3.93 -11.94 -12.47
C SER A 92 -4.54 -10.91 -11.52
N VAL A 93 -5.75 -11.17 -11.06
CA VAL A 93 -6.42 -10.39 -10.04
C VAL A 93 -6.20 -11.13 -8.71
N GLY A 94 -5.46 -10.51 -7.79
CA GLY A 94 -5.18 -11.08 -6.48
C GLY A 94 -3.79 -11.70 -6.34
N ILE A 95 -3.58 -12.40 -5.23
CA ILE A 95 -2.29 -12.97 -4.85
C ILE A 95 -2.13 -14.34 -5.55
N CYS A 96 -1.01 -14.54 -6.24
CA CYS A 96 -0.79 -15.69 -7.14
C CYS A 96 -0.98 -17.06 -6.47
N PHE A 97 -0.65 -17.19 -5.19
CA PHE A 97 -0.73 -18.46 -4.45
C PHE A 97 -2.09 -18.74 -3.81
N ILE A 98 -3.02 -17.79 -3.80
CA ILE A 98 -4.39 -17.98 -3.33
C ILE A 98 -5.27 -18.59 -4.44
N GLY A 99 -4.90 -18.38 -5.69
CA GLY A 99 -5.62 -18.91 -6.84
C GLY A 99 -7.03 -18.33 -6.99
N LYS A 100 -8.02 -19.18 -7.29
CA LYS A 100 -9.43 -18.80 -7.46
C LYS A 100 -10.21 -18.77 -6.13
N ASN A 101 -9.59 -19.13 -5.02
CA ASN A 101 -10.23 -19.16 -3.72
C ASN A 101 -10.51 -17.73 -3.23
N ASN A 102 -11.55 -17.58 -2.42
CA ASN A 102 -11.81 -16.32 -1.76
C ASN A 102 -10.66 -16.01 -0.79
N TYR A 103 -10.12 -14.80 -0.83
CA TYR A 103 -9.05 -14.36 0.05
C TYR A 103 -9.39 -14.60 1.53
N ASN A 104 -10.61 -14.33 1.93
CA ASN A 104 -11.07 -14.52 3.30
C ASN A 104 -11.06 -16.01 3.71
N ASP A 105 -11.46 -16.91 2.80
CA ASP A 105 -11.42 -18.35 3.07
C ASP A 105 -9.98 -18.86 3.21
N PHE A 106 -9.07 -18.34 2.37
CA PHE A 106 -7.65 -18.67 2.47
C PHE A 106 -7.05 -18.20 3.81
N ILE A 107 -7.28 -16.94 4.18
CA ILE A 107 -6.75 -16.39 5.44
C ILE A 107 -7.36 -17.06 6.66
N SER A 108 -8.63 -17.45 6.63
CA SER A 108 -9.31 -18.13 7.75
C SER A 108 -8.66 -19.46 8.14
N ASN A 109 -7.99 -20.13 7.19
CA ASN A 109 -7.25 -21.37 7.47
C ASN A 109 -5.99 -21.13 8.34
N PHE A 110 -5.46 -19.91 8.37
CA PHE A 110 -4.24 -19.56 9.10
C PHE A 110 -4.51 -18.75 10.37
N LEU A 111 -5.52 -17.88 10.31
CA LEU A 111 -5.78 -16.86 11.34
C LEU A 111 -7.13 -17.15 11.98
N GLY A 112 -7.64 -18.18 12.26
CA GLY A 112 -8.89 -18.44 12.97
C GLY A 112 -9.94 -17.31 12.95
N LYS A 113 -11.16 -17.58 13.28
CA LYS A 113 -12.19 -16.55 13.42
C LYS A 113 -12.09 -15.92 14.82
N ASN A 114 -12.19 -14.61 14.88
CA ASN A 114 -12.32 -13.84 16.12
C ASN A 114 -13.51 -12.86 15.97
N PRO A 115 -14.77 -13.35 16.13
CA PRO A 115 -15.94 -12.53 15.93
C PRO A 115 -16.02 -11.36 16.91
N GLY A 116 -16.49 -10.21 16.42
CA GLY A 116 -16.70 -9.02 17.22
C GLY A 116 -17.85 -8.17 16.68
N GLU A 117 -18.03 -7.01 17.27
CA GLU A 117 -19.11 -6.10 16.93
C GLU A 117 -18.67 -5.09 15.88
N ILE A 118 -19.57 -4.74 14.97
CA ILE A 118 -19.45 -3.57 14.10
C ILE A 118 -20.29 -2.46 14.75
N VAL A 119 -19.64 -1.33 15.03
CA VAL A 119 -20.28 -0.17 15.67
C VAL A 119 -20.06 1.09 14.83
N ASP A 120 -20.95 2.07 15.00
CA ASP A 120 -20.72 3.40 14.43
C ASP A 120 -19.75 4.24 15.29
N GLU A 121 -19.45 5.46 14.83
CA GLU A 121 -18.61 6.43 15.54
C GLU A 121 -19.16 6.81 16.91
N ASN A 122 -20.43 6.54 17.19
CA ASN A 122 -21.10 6.78 18.46
C ASN A 122 -21.16 5.54 19.36
N GLY A 123 -20.62 4.39 18.92
CA GLY A 123 -20.65 3.12 19.65
C GLY A 123 -21.99 2.37 19.49
N THR A 124 -22.87 2.81 18.58
CA THR A 124 -24.11 2.10 18.31
C THR A 124 -23.82 0.84 17.50
N LYS A 125 -24.27 -0.31 17.98
CA LYS A 125 -24.08 -1.59 17.27
C LYS A 125 -24.88 -1.62 15.97
N LEU A 126 -24.18 -1.93 14.89
CA LEU A 126 -24.74 -2.06 13.53
C LEU A 126 -24.74 -3.48 13.00
N GLY A 127 -23.84 -4.34 13.53
CA GLY A 127 -23.70 -5.71 13.06
C GLY A 127 -22.60 -6.46 13.80
N SER A 128 -22.07 -7.50 13.14
CA SER A 128 -20.94 -8.29 13.65
C SER A 128 -19.99 -8.65 12.51
N HIS A 129 -18.73 -8.88 12.84
CA HIS A 129 -17.68 -9.33 11.92
C HIS A 129 -17.05 -10.64 12.37
N GLU A 130 -16.36 -11.33 11.47
CA GLU A 130 -15.68 -12.61 11.77
C GLU A 130 -14.23 -12.44 12.25
N GLY A 131 -13.69 -11.21 12.22
CA GLY A 131 -12.34 -10.87 12.68
C GLY A 131 -11.87 -9.55 12.11
N LEU A 132 -11.21 -8.71 12.92
CA LEU A 132 -10.65 -7.40 12.52
C LEU A 132 -9.60 -7.50 11.42
N MET A 133 -8.93 -8.67 11.31
CA MET A 133 -7.90 -8.92 10.29
C MET A 133 -8.43 -8.90 8.85
N TYR A 134 -9.73 -9.10 8.66
CA TYR A 134 -10.34 -9.08 7.33
C TYR A 134 -10.65 -7.67 6.80
N PHE A 135 -10.40 -6.64 7.61
CA PHE A 135 -10.76 -5.27 7.29
C PHE A 135 -9.53 -4.36 7.21
N THR A 136 -9.63 -3.38 6.32
CA THR A 136 -8.61 -2.33 6.14
C THR A 136 -9.28 -0.97 6.33
N LEU A 137 -8.56 0.02 6.88
CA LEU A 137 -9.09 1.38 7.01
C LEU A 137 -9.50 1.93 5.64
N GLY A 138 -10.64 2.63 5.59
CA GLY A 138 -11.24 3.13 4.35
C GLY A 138 -11.92 2.06 3.49
N GLN A 139 -11.94 0.79 3.91
CA GLN A 139 -12.67 -0.26 3.18
C GLN A 139 -14.18 0.03 3.19
N ARG A 140 -14.79 -0.08 1.99
CA ARG A 140 -16.23 0.09 1.78
C ARG A 140 -16.95 -1.24 1.57
N GLN A 141 -16.36 -2.11 0.77
CA GLN A 141 -17.02 -3.36 0.36
C GLN A 141 -16.80 -4.46 1.39
N GLY A 142 -17.77 -5.36 1.51
CA GLY A 142 -17.64 -6.56 2.36
C GLY A 142 -17.78 -6.31 3.86
N ILE A 143 -18.25 -5.13 4.30
CA ILE A 143 -18.49 -4.85 5.72
C ILE A 143 -19.72 -5.60 6.23
N GLY A 144 -20.68 -5.93 5.34
CA GLY A 144 -21.85 -6.73 5.69
C GLY A 144 -22.97 -5.95 6.40
N ILE A 145 -22.89 -4.62 6.44
CA ILE A 145 -23.95 -3.76 6.98
C ILE A 145 -24.91 -3.42 5.84
N GLY A 146 -26.18 -3.75 6.02
CA GLY A 146 -27.27 -3.30 5.14
C GLY A 146 -27.69 -1.86 5.43
N GLY A 147 -28.80 -1.42 4.81
CA GLY A 147 -29.41 -0.12 5.14
C GLY A 147 -29.88 -0.09 6.61
N VAL A 148 -29.43 0.90 7.36
CA VAL A 148 -29.82 1.08 8.77
C VAL A 148 -31.07 1.96 8.82
N LYS A 149 -32.13 1.45 9.47
CA LYS A 149 -33.39 2.18 9.57
C LYS A 149 -33.22 3.52 10.32
N GLY A 150 -33.65 4.61 9.69
CA GLY A 150 -33.56 5.95 10.28
C GLY A 150 -32.26 6.69 10.01
N ARG A 151 -31.36 6.16 9.17
CA ARG A 151 -30.15 6.84 8.68
C ARG A 151 -30.23 7.09 7.17
N GLU A 152 -29.43 8.01 6.69
CA GLU A 152 -29.28 8.28 5.26
C GLU A 152 -28.77 7.05 4.51
N GLN A 153 -29.14 6.94 3.23
CA GLN A 153 -28.64 5.86 2.36
C GLN A 153 -27.22 6.18 1.86
N ALA A 154 -26.26 6.31 2.79
CA ALA A 154 -24.85 6.52 2.46
C ALA A 154 -24.04 5.25 2.72
N SER A 155 -22.96 5.08 1.98
CA SER A 155 -22.04 3.93 2.14
C SER A 155 -21.31 4.00 3.47
N TRP A 156 -21.03 2.83 4.05
CA TRP A 156 -20.23 2.68 5.25
C TRP A 156 -18.77 2.46 4.90
N TYR A 157 -17.87 3.03 5.72
CA TYR A 157 -16.42 2.92 5.58
C TYR A 157 -15.78 2.57 6.92
N VAL A 158 -14.76 1.72 6.88
CA VAL A 158 -14.00 1.37 8.09
C VAL A 158 -13.14 2.55 8.53
N ALA A 159 -13.37 3.07 9.73
CA ALA A 159 -12.65 4.22 10.29
C ALA A 159 -11.61 3.79 11.35
N HIS A 160 -11.90 2.75 12.15
CA HIS A 160 -11.02 2.29 13.20
C HIS A 160 -11.21 0.79 13.49
N LYS A 161 -10.15 0.15 13.99
CA LYS A 161 -10.16 -1.24 14.47
C LYS A 161 -9.67 -1.26 15.91
N ASP A 162 -10.59 -1.37 16.86
CA ASP A 162 -10.22 -1.51 18.26
C ASP A 162 -9.90 -2.97 18.60
N GLN A 163 -8.63 -3.25 18.77
CA GLN A 163 -8.15 -4.61 19.12
C GLN A 163 -8.49 -5.00 20.56
N ASN A 164 -8.64 -4.04 21.47
CA ASN A 164 -8.90 -4.31 22.88
C ASN A 164 -10.34 -4.78 23.11
N SER A 165 -11.29 -4.08 22.52
CA SER A 165 -12.71 -4.47 22.59
C SER A 165 -13.16 -5.38 21.45
N ASN A 166 -12.28 -5.68 20.51
CA ASN A 166 -12.58 -6.42 19.27
C ASN A 166 -13.73 -5.80 18.48
N GLN A 167 -13.74 -4.46 18.36
CA GLN A 167 -14.76 -3.70 17.65
C GLN A 167 -14.24 -3.13 16.33
N LEU A 168 -15.07 -3.22 15.30
CA LEU A 168 -14.87 -2.56 14.02
C LEU A 168 -15.71 -1.29 13.99
N VAL A 169 -15.05 -0.12 14.02
CA VAL A 169 -15.75 1.16 13.95
C VAL A 169 -15.90 1.58 12.50
N VAL A 170 -17.13 1.93 12.11
CA VAL A 170 -17.46 2.36 10.76
C VAL A 170 -18.19 3.70 10.78
N VAL A 171 -18.00 4.47 9.69
CA VAL A 171 -18.62 5.79 9.50
C VAL A 171 -19.36 5.85 8.18
N GLN A 172 -20.38 6.71 8.08
CA GLN A 172 -21.08 6.96 6.84
C GLN A 172 -20.45 8.11 6.04
N GLY A 173 -20.45 7.96 4.71
CA GLY A 173 -19.88 8.95 3.78
C GLY A 173 -18.39 8.76 3.56
N ALA A 174 -17.93 9.00 2.33
CA ALA A 174 -16.51 8.98 1.97
C ALA A 174 -15.76 10.23 2.45
N ASP A 175 -16.49 11.24 2.81
CA ASP A 175 -16.09 12.58 3.26
C ASP A 175 -16.09 12.73 4.79
N ASN A 176 -16.33 11.65 5.53
CA ASN A 176 -16.29 11.69 7.00
C ASN A 176 -14.86 11.97 7.50
N ASP A 177 -14.72 12.96 8.37
CA ASP A 177 -13.45 13.46 8.89
C ASP A 177 -12.56 12.38 9.53
N LEU A 178 -13.15 11.35 10.14
CA LEU A 178 -12.41 10.23 10.75
C LEU A 178 -11.64 9.36 9.74
N LEU A 179 -11.92 9.51 8.46
CA LEU A 179 -11.21 8.79 7.39
C LEU A 179 -9.94 9.52 6.95
N PHE A 180 -9.81 10.82 7.21
CA PHE A 180 -8.73 11.65 6.71
C PHE A 180 -7.56 11.76 7.68
N SER A 181 -6.38 12.00 7.13
CA SER A 181 -5.14 12.17 7.88
C SER A 181 -4.29 13.24 7.22
N GLU A 182 -3.66 14.08 8.03
CA GLU A 182 -2.75 15.14 7.62
C GLU A 182 -1.33 14.62 7.35
N GLY A 183 -1.03 13.39 7.79
CA GLY A 183 0.28 12.79 7.64
C GLY A 183 0.35 11.36 8.15
N CYS A 184 1.57 10.86 8.25
CA CYS A 184 1.87 9.59 8.90
C CYS A 184 3.30 9.54 9.43
N TYR A 185 3.52 8.70 10.44
CA TYR A 185 4.84 8.26 10.87
C TYR A 185 5.22 6.98 10.14
N LEU A 186 6.49 6.87 9.80
CA LEU A 186 7.04 5.72 9.09
C LEU A 186 7.92 4.90 10.01
N ASP A 187 7.93 3.59 9.78
CA ASP A 187 8.96 2.69 10.30
C ASP A 187 10.32 2.98 9.65
N GLU A 188 11.25 2.04 9.79
CA GLU A 188 12.57 2.14 9.19
C GLU A 188 12.49 2.38 7.68
N MET A 189 13.02 3.54 7.25
CA MET A 189 13.00 3.97 5.85
C MET A 189 14.07 3.25 5.05
N HIS A 190 13.67 2.60 3.96
CA HIS A 190 14.56 2.09 2.96
C HIS A 190 14.74 3.11 1.82
N TRP A 191 15.96 3.55 1.60
CA TRP A 191 16.34 4.36 0.46
C TRP A 191 17.00 3.48 -0.60
N ILE A 192 16.57 3.58 -1.86
CA ILE A 192 17.13 2.81 -2.98
C ILE A 192 18.63 3.14 -3.17
N ASN A 193 18.95 4.41 -3.07
CA ASN A 193 20.33 4.89 -3.01
C ASN A 193 20.55 5.56 -1.66
N GLU A 194 21.78 5.52 -1.15
CA GLU A 194 22.13 6.19 0.08
C GLU A 194 21.82 7.69 -0.01
N LYS A 195 20.83 8.16 0.71
CA LYS A 195 20.46 9.56 0.77
C LYS A 195 19.90 9.89 2.15
N LEU A 196 20.69 10.61 2.92
CA LEU A 196 20.19 11.24 4.14
C LEU A 196 19.43 12.50 3.76
N ILE A 197 18.11 12.45 3.86
CA ILE A 197 17.24 13.61 3.69
C ILE A 197 16.78 14.03 5.08
N SER A 198 17.17 15.23 5.50
CA SER A 198 16.64 15.82 6.74
C SER A 198 15.21 16.31 6.55
N GLU A 199 14.94 16.96 5.42
CA GLU A 199 13.63 17.47 5.00
C GLU A 199 13.61 17.66 3.49
N SER A 200 12.52 17.27 2.81
CA SER A 200 12.35 17.50 1.37
C SER A 200 10.89 17.45 0.97
N ASP A 201 10.53 18.24 -0.03
CA ASP A 201 9.27 18.10 -0.76
C ASP A 201 9.37 16.85 -1.65
N CYS A 202 8.28 16.11 -1.74
CA CYS A 202 8.18 14.85 -2.46
C CYS A 202 6.74 14.56 -2.86
N GLU A 203 6.56 13.51 -3.64
CA GLU A 203 5.27 12.86 -3.85
C GLU A 203 5.25 11.53 -3.09
N VAL A 204 4.11 11.20 -2.50
CA VAL A 204 3.94 9.97 -1.72
C VAL A 204 2.77 9.16 -2.24
N GLN A 205 2.99 7.88 -2.45
CA GLN A 205 1.96 6.92 -2.78
C GLN A 205 1.75 5.98 -1.60
N ILE A 206 0.57 6.05 -0.98
CA ILE A 206 0.25 5.28 0.24
C ILE A 206 -0.42 3.93 -0.01
N ARG A 207 -0.77 3.64 -1.26
CA ARG A 207 -1.32 2.37 -1.72
C ARG A 207 -0.96 2.13 -3.17
N TYR A 208 -0.81 0.88 -3.55
CA TYR A 208 -0.70 0.51 -4.96
C TYR A 208 -1.92 1.02 -5.74
N GLN A 209 -1.68 1.63 -6.88
CA GLN A 209 -2.68 2.27 -7.76
C GLN A 209 -3.44 3.48 -7.17
N SER A 210 -3.07 4.00 -6.00
CA SER A 210 -3.53 5.33 -5.61
C SER A 210 -2.74 6.39 -6.38
N GLU A 211 -3.39 7.55 -6.60
CA GLU A 211 -2.65 8.71 -7.13
C GLU A 211 -1.60 9.15 -6.10
N PRO A 212 -0.40 9.55 -6.55
CA PRO A 212 0.58 10.17 -5.69
C PRO A 212 0.07 11.50 -5.15
N VAL A 213 0.39 11.82 -3.92
CA VAL A 213 0.02 13.09 -3.28
C VAL A 213 1.26 13.89 -2.93
N SER A 214 1.17 15.21 -3.10
CA SER A 214 2.25 16.12 -2.68
C SER A 214 2.40 16.08 -1.17
N ALA A 215 3.62 15.99 -0.71
CA ALA A 215 3.93 15.85 0.70
C ALA A 215 5.33 16.37 1.02
N LYS A 216 5.60 16.51 2.30
CA LYS A 216 6.92 16.79 2.83
C LYS A 216 7.37 15.65 3.73
N ILE A 217 8.53 15.07 3.43
CA ILE A 217 9.18 14.09 4.30
C ILE A 217 10.15 14.79 5.25
N ILE A 218 10.11 14.42 6.52
CA ILE A 218 10.91 15.04 7.59
C ILE A 218 11.55 13.92 8.41
N GLN A 219 12.87 14.00 8.60
CA GLN A 219 13.57 13.11 9.51
C GLN A 219 13.30 13.54 10.96
N THR A 220 12.96 12.60 11.81
CA THR A 220 12.72 12.78 13.24
C THR A 220 13.73 11.96 14.06
N LYS A 221 13.70 12.08 15.36
CA LYS A 221 14.53 11.24 16.25
C LYS A 221 14.17 9.75 16.19
N GLN A 222 12.95 9.41 15.79
CA GLN A 222 12.39 8.07 15.82
C GLN A 222 12.16 7.47 14.41
N GLY A 223 12.65 8.11 13.36
CA GLY A 223 12.47 7.68 11.97
C GLY A 223 12.05 8.85 11.07
N TYR A 224 11.05 8.65 10.26
CA TYR A 224 10.56 9.68 9.33
C TYR A 224 9.08 9.96 9.56
N LYS A 225 8.71 11.23 9.33
CA LYS A 225 7.35 11.72 9.30
C LYS A 225 7.03 12.24 7.91
N ILE A 226 5.83 11.99 7.44
CA ILE A 226 5.27 12.58 6.23
C ILE A 226 4.15 13.51 6.63
N ASN A 227 4.18 14.76 6.15
CA ASN A 227 3.07 15.69 6.18
C ASN A 227 2.53 15.83 4.76
N PHE A 228 1.26 15.51 4.55
CA PHE A 228 0.59 15.70 3.27
C PHE A 228 0.24 17.17 3.05
N SER A 229 0.26 17.62 1.80
CA SER A 229 -0.14 19.01 1.47
C SER A 229 -1.63 19.26 1.72
N GLU A 230 -2.44 18.22 1.59
CA GLU A 230 -3.88 18.21 1.92
C GLU A 230 -4.21 16.90 2.63
N PRO A 231 -5.20 16.88 3.54
CA PRO A 231 -5.61 15.64 4.21
C PRO A 231 -6.05 14.58 3.21
N ILE A 232 -5.56 13.36 3.37
CA ILE A 232 -5.91 12.23 2.49
C ILE A 232 -6.61 11.12 3.25
N SER A 233 -7.53 10.42 2.57
CA SER A 233 -8.31 9.38 3.20
C SER A 233 -7.55 8.05 3.28
N ALA A 234 -7.90 7.27 4.31
CA ALA A 234 -7.55 5.86 4.41
C ALA A 234 -6.05 5.56 4.52
N VAL A 235 -5.28 6.45 5.13
CA VAL A 235 -3.89 6.17 5.56
C VAL A 235 -3.92 5.01 6.54
N THR A 236 -3.26 3.90 6.19
CA THR A 236 -3.43 2.64 6.90
C THR A 236 -2.10 2.13 7.44
N PRO A 237 -1.92 2.02 8.76
CA PRO A 237 -0.78 1.34 9.36
C PRO A 237 -0.59 -0.07 8.80
N GLY A 238 0.66 -0.45 8.53
CA GLY A 238 1.01 -1.71 7.89
C GLY A 238 1.04 -1.70 6.36
N GLN A 239 0.56 -0.63 5.70
CA GLN A 239 0.76 -0.41 4.27
C GLN A 239 2.08 0.33 4.03
N SER A 240 2.62 0.26 2.80
CA SER A 240 3.80 1.03 2.45
C SER A 240 3.44 2.44 2.01
N ALA A 241 4.23 3.42 2.47
CA ALA A 241 4.34 4.74 1.87
C ALA A 241 5.58 4.77 0.98
N VAL A 242 5.41 4.97 -0.31
CA VAL A 242 6.51 4.99 -1.28
C VAL A 242 6.74 6.42 -1.74
N ILE A 243 7.99 6.85 -1.68
CA ILE A 243 8.41 8.22 -1.91
C ILE A 243 8.93 8.38 -3.34
N TYR A 244 8.44 9.41 -4.01
CA TYR A 244 8.83 9.74 -5.37
C TYR A 244 9.29 11.18 -5.50
N GLN A 245 10.11 11.42 -6.51
CA GLN A 245 10.44 12.74 -7.03
C GLN A 245 10.21 12.71 -8.55
N GLY A 246 9.04 13.17 -8.97
CA GLY A 246 8.57 12.98 -10.34
C GLY A 246 8.45 11.48 -10.69
N GLU A 247 9.19 11.04 -11.71
CA GLU A 247 9.18 9.64 -12.15
C GLU A 247 10.12 8.74 -11.31
N VAL A 248 11.00 9.30 -10.48
CA VAL A 248 12.01 8.55 -9.72
C VAL A 248 11.44 8.05 -8.40
N CYS A 249 11.46 6.75 -8.17
CA CYS A 249 11.19 6.13 -6.87
C CYS A 249 12.45 6.27 -5.99
N LEU A 250 12.33 6.98 -4.88
CA LEU A 250 13.44 7.21 -3.95
C LEU A 250 13.58 6.10 -2.91
N GLY A 251 12.47 5.39 -2.63
CA GLY A 251 12.40 4.37 -1.59
C GLY A 251 11.04 4.36 -0.90
N GLY A 252 10.97 3.81 0.28
CA GLY A 252 9.72 3.77 1.04
C GLY A 252 9.86 3.06 2.37
N ALA A 253 8.81 3.12 3.15
CA ALA A 253 8.72 2.45 4.45
C ALA A 253 7.29 1.98 4.74
N VAL A 254 7.13 1.14 5.75
CA VAL A 254 5.83 0.80 6.28
C VAL A 254 5.27 1.99 7.06
N ILE A 255 4.00 2.31 6.85
CA ILE A 255 3.28 3.28 7.66
C ILE A 255 3.11 2.69 9.06
N LYS A 256 3.70 3.36 10.05
CA LYS A 256 3.62 2.96 11.45
C LYS A 256 2.32 3.43 12.06
N GLU A 257 2.02 4.72 11.87
CA GLU A 257 0.81 5.34 12.38
C GLU A 257 0.38 6.50 11.49
N ARG A 258 -0.94 6.77 11.46
CA ARG A 258 -1.51 7.94 10.80
C ARG A 258 -1.51 9.14 11.75
N ILE A 259 -1.41 10.34 11.19
CA ILE A 259 -1.55 11.60 11.90
C ILE A 259 -2.89 12.19 11.48
N SER A 260 -3.82 12.34 12.44
CA SER A 260 -5.15 12.86 12.18
C SER A 260 -5.69 13.50 13.45
N GLU A 261 -5.81 14.82 13.47
CA GLU A 261 -6.31 15.56 14.63
C GLU A 261 -7.75 15.17 14.95
N ASN A 262 -8.61 15.07 13.94
CA ASN A 262 -10.00 14.67 14.09
C ASN A 262 -10.13 13.26 14.68
N TYR A 263 -9.31 12.33 14.19
CA TYR A 263 -9.29 10.98 14.71
C TYR A 263 -8.79 10.91 16.14
N PHE A 264 -7.71 11.62 16.50
CA PHE A 264 -7.16 11.60 17.85
C PHE A 264 -8.15 12.18 18.86
N ASN A 265 -8.75 13.33 18.57
CA ASN A 265 -9.79 13.92 19.40
C ASN A 265 -10.99 12.99 19.62
N TRP A 266 -11.43 12.31 18.54
CA TRP A 266 -12.51 11.32 18.63
C TRP A 266 -12.10 10.10 19.47
N ALA A 267 -10.90 9.54 19.24
CA ALA A 267 -10.40 8.36 19.94
C ALA A 267 -10.21 8.62 21.44
N GLU A 268 -9.62 9.76 21.81
CA GLU A 268 -9.44 10.18 23.20
C GLU A 268 -10.77 10.28 23.95
N ASN A 269 -11.76 10.96 23.35
CA ASN A 269 -13.11 11.09 23.92
C ASN A 269 -13.83 9.75 24.12
N ARG A 270 -13.39 8.69 23.42
CA ARG A 270 -13.93 7.33 23.49
C ARG A 270 -13.09 6.38 24.34
N GLY A 271 -11.95 6.85 24.86
CA GLY A 271 -11.03 6.02 25.64
C GLY A 271 -10.30 4.95 24.81
N TYR A 272 -10.20 5.14 23.48
CA TYR A 272 -9.37 4.29 22.66
C TYR A 272 -7.89 4.62 22.85
N ASN A 273 -7.08 3.58 23.00
CA ASN A 273 -5.63 3.76 23.09
C ASN A 273 -5.04 4.01 21.71
N TYR A 274 -4.20 5.02 21.60
CA TYR A 274 -3.34 5.30 20.45
C TYR A 274 -1.97 5.76 20.94
N GLU A 275 -0.94 5.45 20.19
CA GLU A 275 0.41 5.91 20.50
C GLU A 275 0.61 7.30 19.87
N VAL A 276 1.08 8.26 20.66
CA VAL A 276 1.48 9.57 20.16
C VAL A 276 3.00 9.57 20.02
N TYR A 277 3.50 9.77 18.81
CA TYR A 277 4.93 9.91 18.53
C TYR A 277 5.28 11.39 18.48
N GLU A 278 6.13 11.84 19.42
CA GLU A 278 6.68 13.19 19.49
C GLU A 278 7.98 13.33 18.68
#